data_410eae652fd6f36e5c377b8841b9160c
#
_entry.id   410eae652fd6f36e5c377b8841b9160c
#
_cell.length_a   1.000
_cell.length_b   1.000
_cell.length_c   1.000
_cell.angle_alpha   90.00
_cell.angle_beta   90.00
_cell.angle_gamma   90.00
#
_symmetry.space_group_name_H-M   'P 1'
#
loop_
_entity.id
_entity.type
_entity.pdbx_description
1 polymer ?
#
loop_
_entity_poly.entity_id
_entity_poly.type
_entity_poly.pdbx_seq_one_letter_code
_entity_poly.pdbx_strand_id
1 'polypeptide(L)'
;MIDNKIMYEIIEKLHESFSASISICDVSGRVIVSTDSSCMGEMNLLAIEALNINSKVTVSMDSKIQKAGAAMPLRFQKSRMGAVVLQGAGSSSSQLAELLSKTIELLYEELILSKKKQNRTQERDQFLYEWLHLQSDYTENFIKRGEHLGIDITGNHTIILMERKQDDLFTSTSIIQNLLDDRDILLPLSQDQNLIILKENEHFEKKYNRVIAAGHNCHTGICSGSAHLHTAY
;
A
#
# COMPACT_ATOMS: atom_id res chain seq x y z
N MET A 1 -17.24 -2.25 -2.06
CA MET A 1 -17.14 -3.11 -3.26
C MET A 1 -15.82 -3.87 -3.17
N ILE A 2 -15.79 -5.17 -3.47
CA ILE A 2 -14.57 -5.98 -3.48
C ILE A 2 -13.66 -5.53 -4.63
N ASP A 3 -12.35 -5.40 -4.35
CA ASP A 3 -11.34 -5.26 -5.41
C ASP A 3 -10.99 -6.65 -5.95
N ASN A 4 -11.51 -6.98 -7.13
CA ASN A 4 -11.34 -8.29 -7.75
C ASN A 4 -9.86 -8.62 -8.01
N LYS A 5 -9.03 -7.60 -8.30
CA LYS A 5 -7.59 -7.80 -8.55
C LYS A 5 -6.87 -8.25 -7.30
N ILE A 6 -7.21 -7.65 -6.15
CA ILE A 6 -6.63 -8.06 -4.86
C ILE A 6 -7.10 -9.47 -4.51
N MET A 7 -8.38 -9.78 -4.72
CA MET A 7 -8.89 -11.12 -4.43
C MET A 7 -8.26 -12.20 -5.30
N TYR A 8 -8.01 -11.89 -6.58
CA TYR A 8 -7.30 -12.79 -7.47
C TYR A 8 -5.88 -13.07 -6.96
N GLU A 9 -5.13 -12.03 -6.57
CA GLU A 9 -3.78 -12.16 -6.00
C GLU A 9 -3.76 -13.01 -4.72
N ILE A 10 -4.77 -12.86 -3.85
CA ILE A 10 -4.91 -13.65 -2.63
C ILE A 10 -5.17 -15.12 -2.96
N ILE A 11 -6.12 -15.41 -3.87
CA ILE A 11 -6.49 -16.78 -4.24
C ILE A 11 -5.33 -17.49 -4.93
N GLU A 12 -4.58 -16.82 -5.78
CA GLU A 12 -3.41 -17.37 -6.45
C GLU A 12 -2.34 -17.82 -5.44
N LYS A 13 -2.05 -16.99 -4.43
CA LYS A 13 -1.13 -17.35 -3.34
C LYS A 13 -1.62 -18.52 -2.48
N LEU A 14 -2.94 -18.64 -2.28
CA LEU A 14 -3.52 -19.70 -1.46
C LEU A 14 -3.70 -21.01 -2.23
N HIS A 15 -3.89 -20.96 -3.54
CA HIS A 15 -4.17 -22.13 -4.37
C HIS A 15 -3.11 -23.22 -4.25
N GLU A 16 -1.83 -22.86 -4.17
CA GLU A 16 -0.72 -23.80 -4.04
C GLU A 16 -0.78 -24.63 -2.74
N SER A 17 -1.44 -24.10 -1.72
CA SER A 17 -1.54 -24.72 -0.39
C SER A 17 -2.77 -25.59 -0.19
N PHE A 18 -3.72 -25.56 -1.12
CA PHE A 18 -5.01 -26.27 -1.00
C PHE A 18 -5.28 -27.13 -2.22
N SER A 19 -5.58 -28.42 -1.98
CA SER A 19 -6.04 -29.33 -3.05
C SER A 19 -7.53 -29.16 -3.37
N ALA A 20 -8.26 -28.33 -2.63
CA ALA A 20 -9.68 -28.06 -2.79
C ALA A 20 -9.90 -26.83 -3.69
N SER A 21 -11.06 -26.80 -4.38
CA SER A 21 -11.45 -25.62 -5.14
C SER A 21 -11.90 -24.49 -4.20
N ILE A 22 -11.32 -23.30 -4.39
CA ILE A 22 -11.63 -22.09 -3.63
C ILE A 22 -12.30 -21.09 -4.58
N SER A 23 -13.46 -20.58 -4.17
CA SER A 23 -14.18 -19.53 -4.89
C SER A 23 -14.50 -18.38 -3.97
N ILE A 24 -14.37 -17.15 -4.46
CA ILE A 24 -14.84 -15.95 -3.78
C ILE A 24 -16.06 -15.43 -4.53
N CYS A 25 -17.13 -15.19 -3.78
CA CYS A 25 -18.39 -14.67 -4.29
C CYS A 25 -18.61 -13.24 -3.77
N ASP A 26 -19.25 -12.42 -4.57
CA ASP A 26 -19.73 -11.10 -4.17
C ASP A 26 -20.91 -11.18 -3.18
N VAL A 27 -21.44 -10.02 -2.78
CA VAL A 27 -22.59 -9.95 -1.85
C VAL A 27 -23.90 -10.54 -2.39
N SER A 28 -23.99 -10.82 -3.70
CA SER A 28 -25.12 -11.48 -4.34
C SER A 28 -24.95 -13.02 -4.41
N GLY A 29 -23.74 -13.52 -4.10
CA GLY A 29 -23.38 -14.92 -4.24
C GLY A 29 -22.85 -15.30 -5.61
N ARG A 30 -22.53 -14.32 -6.47
CA ARG A 30 -21.90 -14.54 -7.78
C ARG A 30 -20.41 -14.75 -7.61
N VAL A 31 -19.85 -15.77 -8.24
CA VAL A 31 -18.43 -16.09 -8.24
C VAL A 31 -17.66 -15.00 -9.01
N ILE A 32 -16.76 -14.30 -8.32
CA ILE A 32 -15.93 -13.22 -8.88
C ILE A 32 -14.47 -13.64 -9.07
N VAL A 33 -13.99 -14.59 -8.25
CA VAL A 33 -12.66 -15.21 -8.39
C VAL A 33 -12.76 -16.68 -8.01
N SER A 34 -12.11 -17.56 -8.74
CA SER A 34 -12.08 -18.99 -8.44
C SER A 34 -10.81 -19.66 -8.95
N THR A 35 -10.35 -20.69 -8.23
CA THR A 35 -9.33 -21.63 -8.71
C THR A 35 -9.86 -22.56 -9.81
N ASP A 36 -11.18 -22.76 -9.86
CA ASP A 36 -11.88 -23.44 -10.98
C ASP A 36 -12.52 -22.39 -11.89
N SER A 37 -11.89 -22.14 -13.04
CA SER A 37 -12.35 -21.14 -14.00
C SER A 37 -13.74 -21.43 -14.59
N SER A 38 -14.20 -22.67 -14.53
CA SER A 38 -15.50 -23.07 -15.09
C SER A 38 -16.68 -22.45 -14.37
N CYS A 39 -16.53 -22.10 -13.08
CA CYS A 39 -17.62 -21.53 -12.28
C CYS A 39 -17.60 -19.99 -12.21
N MET A 40 -16.69 -19.34 -12.92
CA MET A 40 -16.61 -17.87 -12.94
C MET A 40 -17.88 -17.22 -13.45
N GLY A 41 -18.41 -16.27 -12.68
CA GLY A 41 -19.64 -15.53 -13.02
C GLY A 41 -20.94 -16.28 -12.70
N GLU A 42 -20.89 -17.55 -12.28
CA GLU A 42 -22.05 -18.32 -11.85
C GLU A 42 -22.52 -17.94 -10.44
N MET A 43 -23.78 -18.26 -10.15
CA MET A 43 -24.35 -18.10 -8.81
C MET A 43 -24.02 -19.33 -7.96
N ASN A 44 -23.43 -19.11 -6.79
CA ASN A 44 -23.10 -20.20 -5.87
C ASN A 44 -24.11 -20.29 -4.72
N LEU A 45 -24.85 -21.39 -4.67
CA LEU A 45 -25.92 -21.58 -3.68
C LEU A 45 -25.40 -21.60 -2.24
N LEU A 46 -24.24 -22.21 -1.97
CA LEU A 46 -23.62 -22.19 -0.65
C LEU A 46 -23.28 -20.76 -0.20
N ALA A 47 -22.75 -19.97 -1.12
CA ALA A 47 -22.43 -18.56 -0.84
C ALA A 47 -23.70 -17.76 -0.53
N ILE A 48 -24.75 -17.93 -1.33
CA ILE A 48 -26.04 -17.24 -1.11
C ILE A 48 -26.61 -17.60 0.26
N GLU A 49 -26.61 -18.88 0.62
CA GLU A 49 -27.13 -19.34 1.92
C GLU A 49 -26.29 -18.78 3.07
N ALA A 50 -24.95 -18.87 2.99
CA ALA A 50 -24.05 -18.32 4.00
C ALA A 50 -24.22 -16.81 4.18
N LEU A 51 -24.42 -16.08 3.10
CA LEU A 51 -24.69 -14.64 3.11
C LEU A 51 -26.04 -14.32 3.75
N ASN A 52 -27.08 -15.11 3.46
CA ASN A 52 -28.42 -14.89 4.01
C ASN A 52 -28.48 -15.11 5.53
N ILE A 53 -27.92 -16.22 6.00
CA ILE A 53 -27.88 -16.51 7.45
C ILE A 53 -26.74 -15.78 8.17
N ASN A 54 -25.85 -15.12 7.40
CA ASN A 54 -24.66 -14.42 7.88
C ASN A 54 -23.76 -15.30 8.78
N SER A 55 -23.66 -16.57 8.45
CA SER A 55 -22.92 -17.60 9.18
C SER A 55 -22.38 -18.66 8.22
N LYS A 56 -21.57 -19.55 8.76
CA LYS A 56 -21.04 -20.70 8.05
C LYS A 56 -22.14 -21.66 7.61
N VAL A 57 -22.05 -22.13 6.36
CA VAL A 57 -22.85 -23.19 5.79
C VAL A 57 -21.96 -24.34 5.37
N THR A 58 -22.40 -25.57 5.60
CA THR A 58 -21.65 -26.78 5.20
C THR A 58 -22.61 -27.82 4.61
N VAL A 59 -22.24 -28.36 3.46
CA VAL A 59 -22.90 -29.47 2.79
C VAL A 59 -21.94 -30.64 2.69
N SER A 60 -22.30 -31.77 3.30
CA SER A 60 -21.42 -32.93 3.46
C SER A 60 -21.48 -33.94 2.30
N MET A 61 -22.50 -33.86 1.45
CA MET A 61 -22.70 -34.79 0.34
C MET A 61 -23.00 -34.04 -0.95
N ASP A 62 -22.47 -34.56 -2.05
CA ASP A 62 -22.80 -34.06 -3.39
C ASP A 62 -24.27 -34.33 -3.72
N SER A 63 -24.91 -33.37 -4.32
CA SER A 63 -26.25 -33.50 -4.91
C SER A 63 -26.21 -33.12 -6.39
N LYS A 64 -27.31 -33.32 -7.12
CA LYS A 64 -27.43 -32.94 -8.54
C LYS A 64 -27.27 -31.41 -8.75
N ILE A 65 -27.51 -30.62 -7.72
CA ILE A 65 -27.59 -29.16 -7.78
C ILE A 65 -26.39 -28.50 -7.06
N GLN A 66 -25.76 -29.19 -6.09
CA GLN A 66 -24.77 -28.60 -5.20
C GLN A 66 -23.68 -29.60 -4.83
N LYS A 67 -22.43 -29.22 -5.03
CA LYS A 67 -21.26 -30.01 -4.60
C LYS A 67 -21.06 -29.87 -3.09
N ALA A 68 -20.52 -30.91 -2.47
CA ALA A 68 -20.12 -30.90 -1.07
C ALA A 68 -19.04 -29.83 -0.82
N GLY A 69 -19.17 -29.12 0.28
CA GLY A 69 -18.26 -28.04 0.62
C GLY A 69 -18.73 -27.20 1.77
N ALA A 70 -18.07 -26.09 1.99
CA ALA A 70 -18.44 -25.12 3.02
C ALA A 70 -18.31 -23.69 2.46
N ALA A 71 -19.18 -22.82 2.92
CA ALA A 71 -19.11 -21.39 2.66
C ALA A 71 -19.07 -20.59 3.95
N MET A 72 -18.32 -19.50 3.93
CA MET A 72 -18.19 -18.57 5.05
C MET A 72 -18.29 -17.12 4.53
N PRO A 73 -19.11 -16.24 5.17
CA PRO A 73 -19.13 -14.84 4.84
C PRO A 73 -17.75 -14.19 5.04
N LEU A 74 -17.37 -13.31 4.14
CA LEU A 74 -16.18 -12.46 4.23
C LEU A 74 -16.56 -11.06 4.68
N ARG A 75 -15.75 -10.48 5.56
CA ARG A 75 -15.97 -9.14 6.12
C ARG A 75 -14.74 -8.27 5.97
N PHE A 76 -14.95 -6.98 5.74
CA PHE A 76 -13.93 -5.98 5.78
C PHE A 76 -14.44 -4.76 6.55
N GLN A 77 -13.69 -4.31 7.55
CA GLN A 77 -14.09 -3.20 8.44
C GLN A 77 -15.54 -3.37 8.98
N LYS A 78 -15.88 -4.57 9.46
CA LYS A 78 -17.20 -4.98 9.96
C LYS A 78 -18.31 -5.02 8.90
N SER A 79 -18.06 -4.58 7.68
CA SER A 79 -19.03 -4.66 6.58
C SER A 79 -18.91 -5.98 5.84
N ARG A 80 -20.05 -6.54 5.43
CA ARG A 80 -20.10 -7.75 4.63
C ARG A 80 -19.60 -7.45 3.22
N MET A 81 -18.65 -8.25 2.77
CA MET A 81 -17.93 -8.06 1.52
C MET A 81 -18.34 -9.08 0.45
N GLY A 82 -18.66 -10.29 0.90
CA GLY A 82 -19.01 -11.42 0.05
C GLY A 82 -18.91 -12.72 0.84
N ALA A 83 -18.60 -13.82 0.19
CA ALA A 83 -18.37 -15.12 0.80
C ALA A 83 -17.22 -15.86 0.13
N VAL A 84 -16.49 -16.68 0.92
CA VAL A 84 -15.58 -17.70 0.41
C VAL A 84 -16.28 -19.04 0.40
N VAL A 85 -16.08 -19.82 -0.64
CA VAL A 85 -16.59 -21.19 -0.80
C VAL A 85 -15.41 -22.12 -1.01
N LEU A 86 -15.39 -23.21 -0.27
CA LEU A 86 -14.41 -24.30 -0.36
C LEU A 86 -15.13 -25.59 -0.75
N GLN A 87 -14.73 -26.23 -1.85
CA GLN A 87 -15.30 -27.47 -2.34
C GLN A 87 -14.22 -28.54 -2.55
N GLY A 88 -14.54 -29.78 -2.23
CA GLY A 88 -13.60 -30.91 -2.42
C GLY A 88 -12.67 -31.19 -1.25
N ALA A 89 -12.80 -30.50 -0.09
CA ALA A 89 -11.97 -30.75 1.09
C ALA A 89 -12.51 -31.85 2.04
N GLY A 90 -13.56 -32.55 1.65
CA GLY A 90 -14.15 -33.63 2.46
C GLY A 90 -14.69 -33.17 3.82
N SER A 91 -14.51 -33.99 4.86
CA SER A 91 -15.01 -33.72 6.22
C SER A 91 -14.37 -32.50 6.88
N SER A 92 -13.22 -32.05 6.43
CA SER A 92 -12.51 -30.87 6.98
C SER A 92 -12.97 -29.54 6.38
N SER A 93 -13.87 -29.54 5.37
CA SER A 93 -14.30 -28.35 4.65
C SER A 93 -14.79 -27.22 5.57
N SER A 94 -15.50 -27.58 6.64
CA SER A 94 -16.07 -26.62 7.60
C SER A 94 -15.00 -25.82 8.37
N GLN A 95 -13.98 -26.50 8.89
CA GLN A 95 -12.90 -25.86 9.66
C GLN A 95 -11.97 -25.07 8.73
N LEU A 96 -11.67 -25.67 7.56
CA LEU A 96 -10.84 -25.01 6.56
C LEU A 96 -11.50 -23.75 5.98
N ALA A 97 -12.80 -23.75 5.72
CA ALA A 97 -13.51 -22.56 5.25
C ALA A 97 -13.48 -21.41 6.28
N GLU A 98 -13.57 -21.74 7.57
CA GLU A 98 -13.46 -20.74 8.64
C GLU A 98 -12.05 -20.13 8.72
N LEU A 99 -11.02 -20.98 8.72
CA LEU A 99 -9.62 -20.53 8.69
C LEU A 99 -9.34 -19.71 7.43
N LEU A 100 -9.78 -20.20 6.28
CA LEU A 100 -9.59 -19.56 4.99
C LEU A 100 -10.26 -18.17 4.95
N SER A 101 -11.49 -18.03 5.48
CA SER A 101 -12.16 -16.74 5.53
C SER A 101 -11.38 -15.72 6.34
N LYS A 102 -10.85 -16.11 7.50
CA LYS A 102 -10.01 -15.23 8.33
C LYS A 102 -8.69 -14.86 7.66
N THR A 103 -8.06 -15.81 7.02
CA THR A 103 -6.81 -15.57 6.27
C THR A 103 -7.06 -14.59 5.12
N ILE A 104 -8.14 -14.76 4.35
CA ILE A 104 -8.49 -13.87 3.25
C ILE A 104 -8.82 -12.46 3.77
N GLU A 105 -9.58 -12.34 4.87
CA GLU A 105 -9.90 -11.05 5.49
C GLU A 105 -8.62 -10.29 5.88
N LEU A 106 -7.68 -10.95 6.54
CA LEU A 106 -6.40 -10.37 6.97
C LEU A 106 -5.52 -9.97 5.79
N LEU A 107 -5.35 -10.85 4.81
CA LEU A 107 -4.54 -10.57 3.61
C LEU A 107 -5.15 -9.41 2.78
N TYR A 108 -6.47 -9.38 2.68
CA TYR A 108 -7.16 -8.28 1.99
C TYR A 108 -6.94 -6.94 2.69
N GLU A 109 -7.02 -6.93 4.02
CA GLU A 109 -6.77 -5.73 4.82
C GLU A 109 -5.33 -5.24 4.66
N GLU A 110 -4.36 -6.13 4.74
CA GLU A 110 -2.93 -5.82 4.55
C GLU A 110 -2.66 -5.25 3.14
N LEU A 111 -3.19 -5.89 2.09
CA LEU A 111 -2.98 -5.44 0.71
C LEU A 111 -3.64 -4.09 0.43
N ILE A 112 -4.84 -3.83 0.97
CA ILE A 112 -5.49 -2.53 0.85
C ILE A 112 -4.67 -1.43 1.54
N LEU A 113 -4.16 -1.69 2.75
CA LEU A 113 -3.33 -0.74 3.48
C LEU A 113 -2.00 -0.48 2.75
N SER A 114 -1.37 -1.52 2.25
CA SER A 114 -0.13 -1.43 1.46
C SER A 114 -0.34 -0.60 0.19
N LYS A 115 -1.40 -0.87 -0.59
CA LYS A 115 -1.74 -0.07 -1.79
C LYS A 115 -1.99 1.40 -1.45
N LYS A 116 -2.73 1.69 -0.38
CA LYS A 116 -2.97 3.08 0.06
C LYS A 116 -1.68 3.79 0.42
N LYS A 117 -0.77 3.11 1.14
CA LYS A 117 0.55 3.65 1.50
C LYS A 117 1.38 3.93 0.24
N GLN A 118 1.42 2.97 -0.69
CA GLN A 118 2.16 3.11 -1.95
C GLN A 118 1.64 4.28 -2.80
N ASN A 119 0.32 4.38 -2.97
CA ASN A 119 -0.30 5.49 -3.72
C ASN A 119 0.05 6.85 -3.10
N ARG A 120 -0.05 6.96 -1.76
CA ARG A 120 0.30 8.21 -1.06
C ARG A 120 1.78 8.58 -1.23
N THR A 121 2.67 7.58 -1.18
CA THR A 121 4.10 7.81 -1.44
C THR A 121 4.32 8.28 -2.88
N GLN A 122 3.70 7.64 -3.86
CA GLN A 122 3.81 8.01 -5.25
C GLN A 122 3.26 9.43 -5.54
N GLU A 123 2.10 9.79 -4.96
CA GLU A 123 1.53 11.13 -5.06
C GLU A 123 2.46 12.19 -4.44
N ARG A 124 3.11 11.86 -3.30
CA ARG A 124 4.08 12.71 -2.64
C ARG A 124 5.33 12.92 -3.50
N ASP A 125 5.88 11.85 -4.05
CA ASP A 125 7.08 11.91 -4.89
C ASP A 125 6.81 12.69 -6.19
N GLN A 126 5.65 12.49 -6.81
CA GLN A 126 5.22 13.26 -7.97
C GLN A 126 5.07 14.74 -7.64
N PHE A 127 4.49 15.08 -6.49
CA PHE A 127 4.35 16.47 -6.05
C PHE A 127 5.71 17.12 -5.80
N LEU A 128 6.65 16.40 -5.16
CA LEU A 128 8.01 16.87 -4.92
C LEU A 128 8.77 17.13 -6.22
N TYR A 129 8.65 16.21 -7.18
CA TYR A 129 9.22 16.40 -8.50
C TYR A 129 8.65 17.64 -9.20
N GLU A 130 7.33 17.82 -9.17
CA GLU A 130 6.66 18.99 -9.73
C GLU A 130 7.13 20.29 -9.04
N TRP A 131 7.23 20.28 -7.71
CA TRP A 131 7.69 21.41 -6.92
C TRP A 131 9.13 21.84 -7.28
N LEU A 132 10.04 20.87 -7.41
CA LEU A 132 11.44 21.12 -7.78
C LEU A 132 11.60 21.71 -9.20
N HIS A 133 10.66 21.41 -10.10
CA HIS A 133 10.73 21.86 -11.51
C HIS A 133 9.78 23.02 -11.83
N LEU A 134 9.04 23.52 -10.84
CA LEU A 134 8.10 24.60 -11.05
C LEU A 134 8.83 25.92 -11.29
N GLN A 135 8.61 26.53 -12.46
CA GLN A 135 9.25 27.79 -12.88
C GLN A 135 8.38 29.03 -12.66
N SER A 136 7.22 28.89 -12.04
CA SER A 136 6.24 29.96 -11.81
C SER A 136 5.87 30.07 -10.34
N ASP A 137 5.22 31.16 -9.98
CA ASP A 137 4.69 31.35 -8.63
C ASP A 137 3.70 30.27 -8.25
N TYR A 138 3.69 29.90 -6.97
CA TYR A 138 2.80 28.85 -6.44
C TYR A 138 1.36 29.31 -6.47
N THR A 139 0.51 28.54 -7.14
CA THR A 139 -0.93 28.77 -7.07
C THR A 139 -1.47 28.31 -5.71
N GLU A 140 -2.58 28.89 -5.27
CA GLU A 140 -3.24 28.48 -4.02
C GLU A 140 -3.59 26.98 -4.01
N ASN A 141 -3.98 26.42 -5.16
CA ASN A 141 -4.25 24.99 -5.31
C ASN A 141 -2.99 24.13 -5.13
N PHE A 142 -1.84 24.61 -5.58
CA PHE A 142 -0.57 23.91 -5.42
C PHE A 142 -0.16 23.88 -3.95
N ILE A 143 -0.31 25.01 -3.23
CA ILE A 143 -0.04 25.10 -1.79
C ILE A 143 -0.95 24.12 -1.01
N LYS A 144 -2.25 24.15 -1.26
CA LYS A 144 -3.22 23.24 -0.60
C LYS A 144 -2.92 21.75 -0.88
N ARG A 145 -2.44 21.43 -2.08
CA ARG A 145 -2.04 20.07 -2.43
C ARG A 145 -0.81 19.62 -1.62
N GLY A 146 0.18 20.49 -1.45
CA GLY A 146 1.33 20.26 -0.58
C GLY A 146 0.90 20.00 0.87
N GLU A 147 0.07 20.88 1.43
CA GLU A 147 -0.47 20.73 2.79
C GLU A 147 -1.20 19.38 2.99
N HIS A 148 -2.02 18.97 2.01
CA HIS A 148 -2.72 17.68 2.05
C HIS A 148 -1.76 16.48 2.08
N LEU A 149 -0.62 16.60 1.40
CA LEU A 149 0.44 15.59 1.39
C LEU A 149 1.38 15.69 2.61
N GLY A 150 1.18 16.68 3.49
CA GLY A 150 2.03 16.96 4.63
C GLY A 150 3.35 17.64 4.25
N ILE A 151 3.39 18.33 3.11
CA ILE A 151 4.53 19.07 2.60
C ILE A 151 4.23 20.57 2.73
N ASP A 152 4.99 21.24 3.58
CA ASP A 152 4.90 22.70 3.70
C ASP A 152 5.87 23.34 2.73
N ILE A 153 5.34 23.87 1.62
CA ILE A 153 6.15 24.54 0.59
C ILE A 153 6.31 26.04 0.83
N THR A 154 5.78 26.55 1.93
CA THR A 154 5.88 27.96 2.29
C THR A 154 7.07 28.22 3.21
N GLY A 155 7.65 29.42 3.13
CA GLY A 155 8.82 29.80 3.93
C GLY A 155 10.15 29.40 3.31
N ASN A 156 11.21 29.49 4.10
CA ASN A 156 12.58 29.26 3.65
C ASN A 156 12.95 27.77 3.74
N HIS A 157 13.64 27.31 2.74
CA HIS A 157 14.17 25.95 2.66
C HIS A 157 15.62 25.96 2.22
N THR A 158 16.40 25.04 2.78
CA THR A 158 17.76 24.75 2.31
C THR A 158 17.76 23.40 1.62
N ILE A 159 18.23 23.38 0.38
CA ILE A 159 18.37 22.16 -0.42
C ILE A 159 19.80 21.68 -0.33
N ILE A 160 19.96 20.40 -0.04
CA ILE A 160 21.25 19.72 0.02
C ILE A 160 21.18 18.55 -0.94
N LEU A 161 22.02 18.57 -1.98
CA LEU A 161 22.24 17.41 -2.84
C LEU A 161 23.44 16.64 -2.30
N MET A 162 23.25 15.38 -1.98
CA MET A 162 24.32 14.48 -1.55
C MET A 162 24.52 13.39 -2.58
N GLU A 163 25.73 13.27 -3.10
CA GLU A 163 26.14 12.21 -3.99
C GLU A 163 27.18 11.32 -3.30
N ARG A 164 26.89 10.02 -3.22
CA ARG A 164 27.76 9.03 -2.58
C ARG A 164 29.01 8.77 -3.40
N LYS A 165 30.17 8.72 -2.76
CA LYS A 165 31.41 8.27 -3.38
C LYS A 165 31.39 6.75 -3.55
N GLN A 166 32.02 6.24 -4.61
CA GLN A 166 32.00 4.81 -5.00
C GLN A 166 32.50 3.84 -3.92
N ASP A 167 33.30 4.30 -2.96
CA ASP A 167 33.90 3.47 -1.92
C ASP A 167 33.16 3.52 -0.56
N ASP A 168 32.03 4.24 -0.45
CA ASP A 168 31.34 4.43 0.82
C ASP A 168 30.15 3.49 0.99
N LEU A 169 30.36 2.42 1.78
CA LEU A 169 29.32 1.45 2.15
C LEU A 169 28.46 1.92 3.33
N PHE A 170 28.80 3.03 4.01
CA PHE A 170 28.24 3.37 5.31
C PHE A 170 27.28 4.57 5.33
N THR A 171 27.27 5.45 4.33
CA THR A 171 26.29 6.55 4.32
C THR A 171 24.93 6.03 3.82
N SER A 172 24.20 5.35 4.71
CA SER A 172 22.88 4.84 4.35
C SER A 172 21.84 5.95 4.45
N THR A 173 20.91 5.96 3.53
CA THR A 173 19.70 6.82 3.51
C THR A 173 18.97 6.81 4.87
N SER A 174 19.02 5.68 5.61
CA SER A 174 18.44 5.54 6.93
C SER A 174 19.11 6.40 8.01
N ILE A 175 20.43 6.62 7.93
CA ILE A 175 21.13 7.51 8.88
C ILE A 175 20.64 8.94 8.69
N ILE A 176 20.59 9.40 7.44
CA ILE A 176 20.10 10.75 7.11
C ILE A 176 18.65 10.89 7.55
N GLN A 177 17.80 9.91 7.25
CA GLN A 177 16.37 9.93 7.60
C GLN A 177 16.13 10.08 9.10
N ASN A 178 16.98 9.49 9.95
CA ASN A 178 16.88 9.61 11.41
C ASN A 178 17.32 10.99 11.96
N LEU A 179 17.94 11.81 11.13
CA LEU A 179 18.35 13.17 11.49
C LEU A 179 17.31 14.23 11.13
N LEU A 180 16.34 13.87 10.28
CA LEU A 180 15.33 14.77 9.75
C LEU A 180 14.09 14.83 10.64
N ASP A 181 13.44 15.99 10.65
CA ASP A 181 12.14 16.21 11.30
C ASP A 181 10.99 15.89 10.33
N ASP A 182 9.76 15.87 10.85
CA ASP A 182 8.54 15.61 10.05
C ASP A 182 8.30 16.63 8.93
N ARG A 183 8.92 17.80 9.01
CA ARG A 183 8.82 18.88 8.02
C ARG A 183 9.94 18.87 6.99
N ASP A 184 10.96 18.06 7.21
CA ASP A 184 12.06 17.89 6.27
C ASP A 184 11.75 16.80 5.26
N ILE A 185 12.41 16.85 4.12
CA ILE A 185 12.15 15.93 3.03
C ILE A 185 13.45 15.28 2.61
N LEU A 186 13.43 13.97 2.49
CA LEU A 186 14.46 13.17 1.86
C LEU A 186 13.88 12.53 0.60
N LEU A 187 14.45 12.87 -0.54
CA LEU A 187 14.07 12.36 -1.85
C LEU A 187 15.26 11.65 -2.50
N PRO A 188 15.25 10.32 -2.63
CA PRO A 188 16.24 9.61 -3.42
C PRO A 188 16.05 9.94 -4.90
N LEU A 189 17.06 10.52 -5.54
CA LEU A 189 17.05 10.81 -6.98
C LEU A 189 17.62 9.64 -7.80
N SER A 190 18.59 8.92 -7.24
CA SER A 190 19.17 7.71 -7.80
C SER A 190 19.69 6.79 -6.69
N GLN A 191 20.37 5.70 -7.05
CA GLN A 191 21.02 4.82 -6.06
C GLN A 191 22.10 5.54 -5.24
N ASP A 192 22.73 6.56 -5.83
CA ASP A 192 23.88 7.26 -5.24
C ASP A 192 23.59 8.72 -4.90
N GLN A 193 22.43 9.25 -5.29
CA GLN A 193 22.07 10.65 -5.08
C GLN A 193 20.82 10.79 -4.23
N ASN A 194 20.92 11.61 -3.18
CA ASN A 194 19.81 12.00 -2.33
C ASN A 194 19.66 13.52 -2.33
N LEU A 195 18.44 13.97 -2.49
CA LEU A 195 18.07 15.37 -2.30
C LEU A 195 17.43 15.50 -0.91
N ILE A 196 17.92 16.45 -0.13
CA ILE A 196 17.41 16.76 1.21
C ILE A 196 16.90 18.20 1.18
N ILE A 197 15.67 18.40 1.59
CA ILE A 197 15.07 19.73 1.74
C ILE A 197 14.84 19.95 3.23
N LEU A 198 15.59 20.85 3.82
CA LEU A 198 15.47 21.23 5.21
C LEU A 198 14.63 22.49 5.33
N LYS A 199 13.60 22.45 6.16
CA LYS A 199 12.85 23.65 6.51
C LYS A 199 13.60 24.45 7.56
N GLU A 200 13.77 25.76 7.31
CA GLU A 200 14.41 26.67 8.26
C GLU A 200 13.46 26.91 9.46
N ASN A 201 13.95 26.58 10.65
CA ASN A 201 13.25 26.74 11.92
C ASN A 201 14.27 27.04 13.04
N GLU A 202 13.83 27.19 14.28
CA GLU A 202 14.68 27.48 15.44
C GLU A 202 15.82 26.46 15.66
N HIS A 203 15.68 25.23 15.16
CA HIS A 203 16.66 24.15 15.30
C HIS A 203 17.46 23.89 14.01
N PHE A 204 17.29 24.73 12.98
CA PHE A 204 17.88 24.55 11.66
C PHE A 204 19.38 24.35 11.70
N GLU A 205 20.13 25.27 12.31
CA GLU A 205 21.60 25.24 12.40
C GLU A 205 22.14 23.92 12.95
N LYS A 206 21.56 23.45 14.05
CA LYS A 206 21.96 22.19 14.68
C LYS A 206 21.68 21.00 13.76
N LYS A 207 20.52 20.98 13.14
CA LYS A 207 20.10 19.93 12.23
C LYS A 207 20.95 19.93 10.96
N TYR A 208 21.13 21.08 10.34
CA TYR A 208 21.99 21.28 9.18
C TYR A 208 23.40 20.73 9.41
N ASN A 209 24.07 21.13 10.50
CA ASN A 209 25.39 20.66 10.83
C ASN A 209 25.46 19.13 11.02
N ARG A 210 24.42 18.50 11.60
CA ARG A 210 24.35 17.04 11.74
C ARG A 210 24.18 16.33 10.41
N VAL A 211 23.37 16.88 9.51
CA VAL A 211 23.16 16.33 8.16
C VAL A 211 24.44 16.42 7.34
N ILE A 212 25.12 17.58 7.37
CA ILE A 212 26.41 17.75 6.68
C ILE A 212 27.48 16.82 7.26
N ALA A 213 27.55 16.68 8.58
CA ALA A 213 28.50 15.78 9.23
C ALA A 213 28.23 14.28 8.87
N ALA A 214 26.97 13.89 8.71
CA ALA A 214 26.62 12.55 8.25
C ALA A 214 27.02 12.30 6.78
N GLY A 215 27.05 13.35 5.97
CA GLY A 215 27.46 13.31 4.56
C GLY A 215 28.96 13.58 4.30
N HIS A 216 29.83 13.48 5.32
CA HIS A 216 31.28 13.85 5.19
C HIS A 216 32.02 13.07 4.10
N ASN A 217 31.56 11.87 3.73
CA ASN A 217 32.10 11.07 2.64
C ASN A 217 31.35 11.24 1.30
N CYS A 218 30.39 12.17 1.24
CA CYS A 218 29.63 12.47 0.04
C CYS A 218 30.17 13.74 -0.65
N HIS A 219 29.91 13.85 -1.96
CA HIS A 219 29.94 15.16 -2.60
C HIS A 219 28.66 15.90 -2.24
N THR A 220 28.75 17.11 -1.72
CA THR A 220 27.56 17.89 -1.31
C THR A 220 27.50 19.19 -2.08
N GLY A 221 26.37 19.42 -2.75
CA GLY A 221 25.94 20.71 -3.28
C GLY A 221 24.90 21.31 -2.35
N ILE A 222 25.00 22.59 -2.01
CA ILE A 222 24.08 23.26 -1.10
C ILE A 222 23.54 24.51 -1.78
N CYS A 223 22.23 24.69 -1.71
CA CYS A 223 21.54 25.88 -2.15
C CYS A 223 20.50 26.28 -1.10
N SER A 224 20.51 27.52 -0.68
CA SER A 224 19.51 28.09 0.23
C SER A 224 18.76 29.20 -0.50
N GLY A 225 17.42 29.19 -0.40
CA GLY A 225 16.57 30.16 -1.07
C GLY A 225 15.29 30.43 -0.29
N SER A 226 14.74 31.63 -0.49
CA SER A 226 13.39 31.95 -0.04
C SER A 226 12.34 31.23 -0.87
N ALA A 227 11.12 31.18 -0.40
CA ALA A 227 9.87 30.57 -0.89
C ALA A 227 9.75 29.95 -2.31
N HIS A 228 10.69 30.21 -3.22
CA HIS A 228 10.70 29.72 -4.59
C HIS A 228 11.94 28.87 -4.85
N LEU A 229 11.80 27.56 -4.88
CA LEU A 229 12.90 26.61 -5.11
C LEU A 229 13.60 26.82 -6.48
N HIS A 230 12.91 27.36 -7.48
CA HIS A 230 13.49 27.60 -8.82
C HIS A 230 14.62 28.63 -8.83
N THR A 231 14.75 29.46 -7.80
CA THR A 231 15.88 30.40 -7.67
C THR A 231 17.12 29.76 -7.03
N ALA A 232 16.98 28.52 -6.58
CA ALA A 232 17.99 27.78 -5.85
C ALA A 232 18.69 26.68 -6.67
N TYR A 233 18.37 26.60 -7.99
CA TYR A 233 18.93 25.58 -8.90
C TYR A 233 19.90 26.18 -9.89
#